data_1674c5d6a7ea3a8365afaad58505996a
#
_entry.id   1674c5d6a7ea3a8365afaad58505996a
#
_cell.length_a   1.000
_cell.length_b   1.000
_cell.length_c   1.000
_cell.angle_alpha   90.00
_cell.angle_beta   90.00
_cell.angle_gamma   90.00
#
_symmetry.space_group_name_H-M   'P 1'
#
loop_
_entity.id
_entity.type
_entity.pdbx_description
1 polymer ?
#
loop_
_entity_poly.entity_id
_entity_poly.type
_entity_poly.pdbx_seq_one_letter_code
_entity_poly.pdbx_strand_id
1 'polypeptide(L)'
;VTVRSAHADAPLAPVAARAPGKLRLLANLAYPVVILCAWRWESPRLVGLMLLALLWLQRVAGTGAIAAQLRKLTRVDWAVAITLNLASVAIVFTDSARIMRLYPAFVNLGLLVAFGATLVKGPSMIEKFAQRTYPEPPAHIVRYTRRVTQLWCVFFAANGAFSAWTAFAWPPKLWSLYNGALAYALIGLLIVGEIAWRKWIMLPRAARQEAL
;
A
#
# COMPACT_ATOMS: atom_id res chain seq x y z
N VAL A 1 19.19 46.04 -35.00
CA VAL A 1 17.90 45.31 -34.91
C VAL A 1 17.94 44.50 -33.62
N THR A 2 17.34 45.04 -32.58
CA THR A 2 17.33 44.44 -31.22
C THR A 2 16.13 43.51 -31.14
N VAL A 3 16.39 42.20 -31.07
CA VAL A 3 15.35 41.18 -30.77
C VAL A 3 15.17 41.10 -29.26
N ARG A 4 14.08 41.65 -28.78
CA ARG A 4 13.63 41.63 -27.40
C ARG A 4 12.92 40.28 -27.19
N SER A 5 13.55 39.32 -26.54
CA SER A 5 12.94 38.07 -26.11
C SER A 5 11.98 38.35 -24.95
N ALA A 6 10.69 38.31 -25.24
CA ALA A 6 9.63 38.30 -24.23
C ALA A 6 9.56 36.88 -23.65
N HIS A 7 10.24 36.64 -22.52
CA HIS A 7 9.91 35.50 -21.65
C HIS A 7 8.64 35.89 -20.88
N ALA A 8 7.52 35.36 -21.34
CA ALA A 8 6.26 35.42 -20.62
C ALA A 8 6.40 34.62 -19.32
N ASP A 9 6.30 35.32 -18.19
CA ASP A 9 6.13 34.73 -16.86
C ASP A 9 4.80 33.96 -16.82
N ALA A 10 4.85 32.66 -17.09
CA ALA A 10 3.71 31.79 -16.83
C ALA A 10 3.55 31.69 -15.31
N PRO A 11 2.36 31.94 -14.73
CA PRO A 11 2.15 31.79 -13.30
C PRO A 11 2.37 30.36 -12.90
N LEU A 12 3.32 30.13 -11.98
CA LEU A 12 3.58 28.83 -11.37
C LEU A 12 2.28 28.32 -10.74
N ALA A 13 1.77 27.20 -11.25
CA ALA A 13 0.61 26.53 -10.67
C ALA A 13 0.85 26.31 -9.16
N PRO A 14 -0.15 26.56 -8.30
CA PRO A 14 0.01 26.44 -6.86
C PRO A 14 0.46 25.01 -6.52
N VAL A 15 1.64 24.91 -5.91
CA VAL A 15 2.16 23.65 -5.35
C VAL A 15 1.18 23.22 -4.27
N ALA A 16 0.38 22.19 -4.56
CA ALA A 16 -0.57 21.62 -3.60
C ALA A 16 0.19 21.35 -2.28
N ALA A 17 -0.22 22.01 -1.21
CA ALA A 17 0.41 21.95 0.09
C ALA A 17 0.49 20.47 0.53
N ARG A 18 1.70 19.94 0.63
CA ARG A 18 1.93 18.58 1.14
C ARG A 18 1.57 18.56 2.62
N ALA A 19 0.66 17.67 3.01
CA ALA A 19 0.33 17.47 4.40
C ALA A 19 1.59 17.23 5.26
N PRO A 20 1.68 17.80 6.48
CA PRO A 20 2.85 17.65 7.35
C PRO A 20 3.13 16.17 7.65
N GLY A 21 4.41 15.79 7.80
CA GLY A 21 4.83 14.39 7.93
C GLY A 21 4.13 13.63 9.07
N LYS A 22 3.82 14.32 10.17
CA LYS A 22 3.06 13.76 11.31
C LYS A 22 1.64 13.33 10.91
N LEU A 23 0.93 14.15 10.11
CA LEU A 23 -0.42 13.82 9.66
C LEU A 23 -0.42 12.59 8.73
N ARG A 24 0.61 12.44 7.90
CA ARG A 24 0.78 11.26 7.05
C ARG A 24 1.00 10.00 7.87
N LEU A 25 1.85 10.08 8.89
CA LEU A 25 2.11 8.94 9.78
C LEU A 25 0.83 8.53 10.50
N LEU A 26 0.08 9.48 11.06
CA LEU A 26 -1.19 9.24 11.73
C LEU A 26 -2.22 8.61 10.79
N ALA A 27 -2.38 9.14 9.58
CA ALA A 27 -3.30 8.58 8.59
C ALA A 27 -2.94 7.15 8.16
N ASN A 28 -1.64 6.81 8.08
CA ASN A 28 -1.20 5.47 7.74
C ASN A 28 -1.37 4.48 8.90
N LEU A 29 -1.24 4.93 10.16
CA LEU A 29 -1.44 4.12 11.35
C LEU A 29 -2.92 3.98 11.75
N ALA A 30 -3.79 4.82 11.22
CA ALA A 30 -5.22 4.81 11.57
C ALA A 30 -5.90 3.48 11.17
N TYR A 31 -5.57 2.91 10.01
CA TYR A 31 -6.17 1.65 9.57
C TYR A 31 -5.88 0.46 10.53
N PRO A 32 -4.62 0.14 10.88
CA PRO A 32 -4.35 -0.92 11.85
C PRO A 32 -5.01 -0.66 13.22
N VAL A 33 -5.06 0.59 13.66
CA VAL A 33 -5.72 0.95 14.93
C VAL A 33 -7.22 0.69 14.87
N VAL A 34 -7.90 1.09 13.78
CA VAL A 34 -9.34 0.81 13.58
C VAL A 34 -9.60 -0.69 13.62
N ILE A 35 -8.80 -1.50 12.91
CA ILE A 35 -8.99 -2.96 12.92
C ILE A 35 -8.64 -3.56 14.29
N LEU A 36 -7.59 -3.09 14.96
CA LEU A 36 -7.20 -3.56 16.29
C LEU A 36 -8.30 -3.30 17.33
N CYS A 37 -8.98 -2.17 17.25
CA CYS A 37 -10.06 -1.80 18.16
C CYS A 37 -11.44 -2.31 17.72
N ALA A 38 -11.59 -2.89 16.52
CA ALA A 38 -12.87 -3.30 15.95
C ALA A 38 -13.65 -4.30 16.83
N TRP A 39 -12.94 -5.15 17.63
CA TRP A 39 -13.58 -6.08 18.55
C TRP A 39 -14.28 -5.40 19.74
N ARG A 40 -13.91 -4.15 20.02
CA ARG A 40 -14.47 -3.35 21.12
C ARG A 40 -15.80 -2.67 20.74
N TRP A 41 -15.99 -2.47 19.44
CA TRP A 41 -17.21 -1.83 18.94
C TRP A 41 -18.22 -2.89 18.54
N GLU A 42 -19.39 -2.84 19.18
CA GLU A 42 -20.48 -3.78 18.93
C GLU A 42 -21.20 -3.54 17.57
N SER A 43 -20.91 -2.41 16.93
CA SER A 43 -21.54 -2.02 15.66
C SER A 43 -20.56 -2.10 14.48
N PRO A 44 -20.68 -3.10 13.60
CA PRO A 44 -19.93 -3.18 12.35
C PRO A 44 -20.08 -1.93 11.49
N ARG A 45 -21.25 -1.31 11.53
CA ARG A 45 -21.56 -0.07 10.79
C ARG A 45 -20.60 1.06 11.15
N LEU A 46 -20.28 1.27 12.43
CA LEU A 46 -19.32 2.28 12.86
C LEU A 46 -17.92 2.00 12.29
N VAL A 47 -17.48 0.75 12.31
CA VAL A 47 -16.20 0.35 11.73
C VAL A 47 -16.20 0.60 10.22
N GLY A 48 -17.27 0.26 9.51
CA GLY A 48 -17.44 0.53 8.08
C GLY A 48 -17.35 2.02 7.74
N LEU A 49 -18.00 2.88 8.53
CA LEU A 49 -17.94 4.34 8.38
C LEU A 49 -16.51 4.86 8.62
N MET A 50 -15.81 4.35 9.65
CA MET A 50 -14.42 4.74 9.93
C MET A 50 -13.48 4.33 8.79
N LEU A 51 -13.64 3.11 8.25
CA LEU A 51 -12.87 2.65 7.10
C LEU A 51 -13.13 3.50 5.86
N LEU A 52 -14.38 3.82 5.58
CA LEU A 52 -14.77 4.68 4.47
C LEU A 52 -14.19 6.09 4.64
N ALA A 53 -14.36 6.70 5.81
CA ALA A 53 -13.82 8.02 6.13
C ALA A 53 -12.30 8.04 6.00
N LEU A 54 -11.60 6.98 6.45
CA LEU A 54 -10.15 6.85 6.35
C LEU A 54 -9.68 6.76 4.90
N LEU A 55 -10.37 5.98 4.05
CA LEU A 55 -10.07 5.91 2.62
C LEU A 55 -10.15 7.29 1.96
N TRP A 56 -11.22 8.04 2.26
CA TRP A 56 -11.42 9.38 1.70
C TRP A 56 -10.44 10.40 2.29
N LEU A 57 -10.18 10.35 3.60
CA LEU A 57 -9.20 11.22 4.25
C LEU A 57 -7.79 11.02 3.67
N GLN A 58 -7.36 9.77 3.50
CA GLN A 58 -6.07 9.46 2.85
C GLN A 58 -6.01 9.97 1.42
N ARG A 59 -7.13 9.90 0.70
CA ARG A 59 -7.24 10.43 -0.67
C ARG A 59 -7.10 11.95 -0.71
N VAL A 60 -7.83 12.67 0.14
CA VAL A 60 -7.83 14.14 0.19
C VAL A 60 -6.49 14.66 0.72
N ALA A 61 -5.96 14.04 1.77
CA ALA A 61 -4.68 14.44 2.36
C ALA A 61 -3.45 14.08 1.49
N GLY A 62 -3.64 13.35 0.39
CA GLY A 62 -2.53 12.90 -0.47
C GLY A 62 -1.53 11.99 0.25
N THR A 63 -1.96 11.32 1.35
CA THR A 63 -1.09 10.63 2.29
C THR A 63 -1.02 9.12 2.08
N GLY A 64 -2.02 8.53 1.40
CA GLY A 64 -2.00 7.10 1.11
C GLY A 64 -0.97 6.75 0.03
N ALA A 65 -0.37 5.57 0.12
CA ALA A 65 0.45 5.02 -0.97
C ALA A 65 -0.33 5.01 -2.30
N ILE A 66 -1.64 4.87 -2.22
CA ILE A 66 -2.60 4.95 -3.33
C ILE A 66 -2.76 6.41 -3.81
N ALA A 67 -2.83 7.40 -2.93
CA ALA A 67 -3.06 8.80 -3.32
C ALA A 67 -1.87 9.43 -4.05
N ALA A 68 -0.63 9.08 -3.71
CA ALA A 68 0.56 9.49 -4.44
C ALA A 68 0.63 8.87 -5.84
N GLN A 69 0.00 7.70 -6.02
CA GLN A 69 -0.10 6.96 -7.27
C GLN A 69 -1.31 7.42 -8.12
N LEU A 70 -2.31 8.07 -7.52
CA LEU A 70 -3.60 8.41 -8.14
C LEU A 70 -3.51 9.38 -9.33
N ARG A 71 -2.40 10.10 -9.50
CA ARG A 71 -2.16 10.89 -10.72
C ARG A 71 -1.84 10.04 -11.95
N LYS A 72 -1.54 8.73 -11.77
CA LYS A 72 -1.31 7.75 -12.84
C LYS A 72 -1.94 6.40 -12.47
N LEU A 73 -3.22 6.41 -12.01
CA LEU A 73 -3.94 5.17 -11.70
C LEU A 73 -4.05 4.29 -12.93
N THR A 74 -3.57 3.07 -12.79
CA THR A 74 -3.88 2.00 -13.72
C THR A 74 -5.34 1.56 -13.53
N ARG A 75 -5.91 0.87 -14.52
CA ARG A 75 -7.25 0.26 -14.39
C ARG A 75 -7.35 -0.65 -13.15
N VAL A 76 -6.24 -1.29 -12.79
CA VAL A 76 -6.14 -2.18 -11.62
C VAL A 76 -6.26 -1.39 -10.31
N ASP A 77 -5.57 -0.27 -10.19
CA ASP A 77 -5.63 0.57 -8.98
C ASP A 77 -7.06 1.11 -8.75
N TRP A 78 -7.76 1.46 -9.83
CA TRP A 78 -9.17 1.84 -9.78
C TRP A 78 -10.06 0.69 -9.32
N ALA A 79 -9.86 -0.52 -9.86
CA ALA A 79 -10.63 -1.70 -9.45
C ALA A 79 -10.45 -1.98 -7.95
N VAL A 80 -9.21 -1.93 -7.43
CA VAL A 80 -8.93 -2.10 -5.99
C VAL A 80 -9.62 -1.01 -5.16
N ALA A 81 -9.50 0.26 -5.55
CA ALA A 81 -10.15 1.35 -4.83
C ALA A 81 -11.67 1.22 -4.80
N ILE A 82 -12.29 0.87 -5.92
CA ILE A 82 -13.74 0.64 -6.03
C ILE A 82 -14.15 -0.53 -5.13
N THR A 83 -13.44 -1.66 -5.18
CA THR A 83 -13.74 -2.85 -4.36
C THR A 83 -13.70 -2.54 -2.87
N LEU A 84 -12.68 -1.82 -2.39
CA LEU A 84 -12.57 -1.44 -0.98
C LEU A 84 -13.67 -0.45 -0.55
N ASN A 85 -14.03 0.51 -1.42
CA ASN A 85 -15.16 1.41 -1.14
C ASN A 85 -16.47 0.65 -1.09
N LEU A 86 -16.74 -0.24 -2.06
CA LEU A 86 -17.96 -1.06 -2.07
C LEU A 86 -18.04 -1.97 -0.84
N ALA A 87 -16.92 -2.57 -0.41
CA ALA A 87 -16.89 -3.38 0.80
C ALA A 87 -17.22 -2.52 2.04
N SER A 88 -16.65 -1.31 2.17
CA SER A 88 -16.94 -0.39 3.27
C SER A 88 -18.43 0.03 3.27
N VAL A 89 -18.95 0.37 2.11
CA VAL A 89 -20.39 0.72 1.94
C VAL A 89 -21.28 -0.47 2.30
N ALA A 90 -20.93 -1.69 1.85
CA ALA A 90 -21.68 -2.90 2.19
C ALA A 90 -21.70 -3.14 3.71
N ILE A 91 -20.59 -2.92 4.43
CA ILE A 91 -20.53 -3.03 5.89
C ILE A 91 -21.52 -2.03 6.53
N VAL A 92 -21.52 -0.78 6.05
CA VAL A 92 -22.39 0.28 6.60
C VAL A 92 -23.87 -0.06 6.42
N PHE A 93 -24.27 -0.55 5.25
CA PHE A 93 -25.69 -0.83 4.95
C PHE A 93 -26.18 -2.15 5.53
N THR A 94 -25.34 -3.19 5.54
CA THR A 94 -25.74 -4.53 6.01
C THR A 94 -25.51 -4.74 7.50
N ASP A 95 -24.74 -3.85 8.14
CA ASP A 95 -24.25 -4.02 9.52
C ASP A 95 -23.64 -5.41 9.81
N SER A 96 -23.02 -5.98 8.78
CA SER A 96 -22.54 -7.36 8.80
C SER A 96 -21.15 -7.48 9.40
N ALA A 97 -21.06 -8.09 10.57
CA ALA A 97 -19.80 -8.45 11.20
C ALA A 97 -18.93 -9.37 10.32
N ARG A 98 -19.54 -10.22 9.50
CA ARG A 98 -18.81 -11.12 8.59
C ARG A 98 -18.08 -10.34 7.50
N ILE A 99 -18.74 -9.40 6.84
CA ILE A 99 -18.13 -8.57 5.78
C ILE A 99 -17.02 -7.71 6.39
N MET A 100 -17.26 -7.10 7.56
CA MET A 100 -16.27 -6.34 8.30
C MET A 100 -15.00 -7.18 8.59
N ARG A 101 -15.19 -8.43 9.05
CA ARG A 101 -14.06 -9.31 9.36
C ARG A 101 -13.30 -9.80 8.12
N LEU A 102 -13.93 -9.81 6.94
CA LEU A 102 -13.27 -10.12 5.68
C LEU A 102 -12.51 -8.92 5.07
N TYR A 103 -12.71 -7.70 5.59
CA TYR A 103 -12.11 -6.50 5.02
C TYR A 103 -10.57 -6.56 4.89
N PRO A 104 -9.80 -7.04 5.90
CA PRO A 104 -8.34 -7.20 5.75
C PRO A 104 -7.95 -8.18 4.64
N ALA A 105 -8.75 -9.23 4.39
CA ALA A 105 -8.52 -10.14 3.28
C ALA A 105 -8.73 -9.45 1.92
N PHE A 106 -9.76 -8.61 1.79
CA PHE A 106 -9.96 -7.79 0.57
C PHE A 106 -8.83 -6.81 0.33
N VAL A 107 -8.28 -6.18 1.38
CA VAL A 107 -7.09 -5.32 1.26
C VAL A 107 -5.89 -6.11 0.72
N ASN A 108 -5.61 -7.29 1.29
CA ASN A 108 -4.53 -8.15 0.82
C ASN A 108 -4.74 -8.61 -0.63
N LEU A 109 -5.97 -8.98 -1.00
CA LEU A 109 -6.30 -9.34 -2.39
C LEU A 109 -6.07 -8.16 -3.34
N GLY A 110 -6.48 -6.97 -2.96
CA GLY A 110 -6.23 -5.75 -3.74
C GLY A 110 -4.74 -5.50 -3.94
N LEU A 111 -3.93 -5.63 -2.88
CA LEU A 111 -2.47 -5.49 -2.96
C LEU A 111 -1.85 -6.60 -3.81
N LEU A 112 -2.30 -7.84 -3.67
CA LEU A 112 -1.86 -8.96 -4.51
C LEU A 112 -2.11 -8.68 -6.00
N VAL A 113 -3.31 -8.21 -6.34
CA VAL A 113 -3.67 -7.88 -7.72
C VAL A 113 -2.85 -6.70 -8.23
N ALA A 114 -2.69 -5.64 -7.42
CA ALA A 114 -1.92 -4.45 -7.80
C ALA A 114 -0.43 -4.78 -8.04
N PHE A 115 0.20 -5.56 -7.15
CA PHE A 115 1.59 -5.98 -7.31
C PHE A 115 1.75 -7.01 -8.43
N GLY A 116 0.87 -8.02 -8.48
CA GLY A 116 0.88 -9.07 -9.48
C GLY A 116 0.71 -8.55 -10.91
N ALA A 117 -0.18 -7.59 -11.13
CA ALA A 117 -0.35 -6.96 -12.43
C ALA A 117 0.94 -6.33 -12.97
N THR A 118 1.80 -5.79 -12.09
CA THR A 118 3.10 -5.22 -12.50
C THR A 118 4.14 -6.29 -12.86
N LEU A 119 3.95 -7.53 -12.43
CA LEU A 119 4.81 -8.64 -12.84
C LEU A 119 4.46 -9.17 -14.24
N VAL A 120 3.24 -8.92 -14.69
CA VAL A 120 2.78 -9.35 -16.04
C VAL A 120 3.14 -8.29 -17.07
N LYS A 121 2.97 -6.99 -16.77
CA LYS A 121 3.17 -5.92 -17.76
C LYS A 121 3.85 -4.69 -17.13
N GLY A 122 4.99 -4.30 -17.70
CA GLY A 122 5.75 -3.11 -17.33
C GLY A 122 6.76 -3.34 -16.19
N PRO A 123 7.36 -2.28 -15.64
CA PRO A 123 8.26 -2.38 -14.52
C PRO A 123 7.53 -2.87 -13.27
N SER A 124 8.20 -3.74 -12.48
CA SER A 124 7.64 -4.31 -11.26
C SER A 124 7.33 -3.22 -10.22
N MET A 125 6.44 -3.51 -9.24
CA MET A 125 6.03 -2.49 -8.26
C MET A 125 7.22 -1.91 -7.50
N ILE A 126 8.14 -2.75 -7.05
CA ILE A 126 9.35 -2.30 -6.33
C ILE A 126 10.33 -1.58 -7.28
N GLU A 127 10.40 -1.98 -8.56
CA GLU A 127 11.20 -1.30 -9.56
C GLU A 127 10.74 0.14 -9.80
N LYS A 128 9.43 0.40 -9.83
CA LYS A 128 8.87 1.76 -9.93
C LYS A 128 9.34 2.67 -8.78
N PHE A 129 9.60 2.12 -7.59
CA PHE A 129 10.20 2.87 -6.50
C PHE A 129 11.70 3.11 -6.73
N ALA A 130 12.43 2.12 -7.24
CA ALA A 130 13.84 2.25 -7.57
C ALA A 130 14.09 3.29 -8.69
N GLN A 131 13.22 3.35 -9.70
CA GLN A 131 13.28 4.31 -10.80
C GLN A 131 13.15 5.78 -10.36
N ARG A 132 12.65 6.05 -9.16
CA ARG A 132 12.64 7.42 -8.61
C ARG A 132 14.03 7.92 -8.25
N THR A 133 14.93 7.01 -7.89
CA THR A 133 16.32 7.32 -7.53
C THR A 133 17.25 7.08 -8.71
N TYR A 134 16.99 6.04 -9.49
CA TYR A 134 17.75 5.64 -10.68
C TYR A 134 16.75 5.50 -11.84
N PRO A 135 16.62 6.51 -12.74
CA PRO A 135 15.66 6.47 -13.86
C PRO A 135 15.83 5.25 -14.75
N GLU A 136 17.07 4.81 -14.98
CA GLU A 136 17.44 3.61 -15.75
C GLU A 136 18.23 2.65 -14.86
N PRO A 137 17.53 1.80 -14.08
CA PRO A 137 18.22 0.89 -13.17
C PRO A 137 18.94 -0.23 -13.94
N PRO A 138 20.17 -0.60 -13.54
CA PRO A 138 20.91 -1.71 -14.13
C PRO A 138 20.13 -3.03 -14.09
N ALA A 139 20.39 -3.96 -15.02
CA ALA A 139 19.67 -5.21 -15.17
C ALA A 139 19.64 -6.08 -13.90
N HIS A 140 20.68 -6.03 -13.06
CA HIS A 140 20.71 -6.75 -11.78
C HIS A 140 19.73 -6.17 -10.77
N ILE A 141 19.54 -4.84 -10.74
CA ILE A 141 18.54 -4.16 -9.89
C ILE A 141 17.12 -4.50 -10.38
N VAL A 142 16.88 -4.51 -11.70
CA VAL A 142 15.59 -4.91 -12.28
C VAL A 142 15.22 -6.34 -11.87
N ARG A 143 16.15 -7.28 -11.98
CA ARG A 143 15.92 -8.67 -11.55
C ARG A 143 15.64 -8.79 -10.05
N TYR A 144 16.38 -8.05 -9.24
CA TYR A 144 16.19 -8.05 -7.79
C TYR A 144 14.83 -7.48 -7.40
N THR A 145 14.46 -6.28 -7.87
CA THR A 145 13.18 -5.63 -7.57
C THR A 145 11.99 -6.47 -8.02
N ARG A 146 12.12 -7.21 -9.14
CA ARG A 146 11.13 -8.16 -9.59
C ARG A 146 10.95 -9.33 -8.60
N ARG A 147 12.05 -9.90 -8.08
CA ARG A 147 11.98 -10.96 -7.04
C ARG A 147 11.37 -10.46 -5.74
N VAL A 148 11.72 -9.26 -5.32
CA VAL A 148 11.10 -8.64 -4.13
C VAL A 148 9.60 -8.42 -4.35
N THR A 149 9.18 -7.99 -5.55
CA THR A 149 7.75 -7.87 -5.88
C THR A 149 7.04 -9.22 -5.83
N GLN A 150 7.66 -10.30 -6.31
CA GLN A 150 7.13 -11.67 -6.19
C GLN A 150 6.99 -12.12 -4.73
N LEU A 151 7.98 -11.82 -3.88
CA LEU A 151 7.93 -12.11 -2.45
C LEU A 151 6.74 -11.41 -1.78
N TRP A 152 6.49 -10.14 -2.12
CA TRP A 152 5.31 -9.42 -1.65
C TRP A 152 4.00 -10.05 -2.13
N CYS A 153 3.91 -10.52 -3.36
CA CYS A 153 2.73 -11.23 -3.86
C CYS A 153 2.47 -12.51 -3.05
N VAL A 154 3.51 -13.31 -2.77
CA VAL A 154 3.39 -14.50 -1.93
C VAL A 154 2.92 -14.14 -0.52
N PHE A 155 3.49 -13.09 0.06
CA PHE A 155 3.07 -12.60 1.37
C PHE A 155 1.60 -12.18 1.37
N PHE A 156 1.14 -11.36 0.42
CA PHE A 156 -0.26 -10.93 0.35
C PHE A 156 -1.22 -12.09 0.12
N ALA A 157 -0.84 -13.08 -0.68
CA ALA A 157 -1.65 -14.27 -0.89
C ALA A 157 -1.79 -15.09 0.41
N ALA A 158 -0.68 -15.37 1.09
CA ALA A 158 -0.67 -16.13 2.34
C ALA A 158 -1.39 -15.38 3.47
N ASN A 159 -1.06 -14.09 3.67
CA ASN A 159 -1.66 -13.26 4.71
C ASN A 159 -3.15 -13.01 4.45
N GLY A 160 -3.55 -12.82 3.20
CA GLY A 160 -4.95 -12.65 2.82
C GLY A 160 -5.77 -13.91 3.05
N ALA A 161 -5.25 -15.08 2.67
CA ALA A 161 -5.89 -16.38 2.94
C ALA A 161 -6.03 -16.64 4.45
N PHE A 162 -4.97 -16.36 5.21
CA PHE A 162 -5.01 -16.50 6.66
C PHE A 162 -5.98 -15.52 7.31
N SER A 163 -6.00 -14.24 6.87
CA SER A 163 -6.98 -13.26 7.32
C SER A 163 -8.41 -13.69 7.06
N ALA A 164 -8.68 -14.25 5.88
CA ALA A 164 -10.01 -14.78 5.54
C ALA A 164 -10.38 -15.96 6.45
N TRP A 165 -9.45 -16.88 6.67
CA TRP A 165 -9.68 -18.01 7.58
C TRP A 165 -9.98 -17.55 9.02
N THR A 166 -9.19 -16.61 9.58
CA THR A 166 -9.42 -16.07 10.93
C THR A 166 -10.76 -15.38 11.08
N ALA A 167 -11.30 -14.80 9.99
CA ALA A 167 -12.60 -14.15 10.00
C ALA A 167 -13.76 -15.11 10.37
N PHE A 168 -13.62 -16.39 10.06
CA PHE A 168 -14.61 -17.42 10.36
C PHE A 168 -14.26 -18.26 11.59
N ALA A 169 -12.97 -18.58 11.76
CA ALA A 169 -12.51 -19.54 12.75
C ALA A 169 -12.22 -18.92 14.14
N TRP A 170 -11.88 -17.64 14.20
CA TRP A 170 -11.38 -17.03 15.43
C TRP A 170 -12.41 -16.10 16.12
N PRO A 171 -12.32 -15.97 17.48
CA PRO A 171 -13.07 -14.96 18.22
C PRO A 171 -12.69 -13.55 17.75
N PRO A 172 -13.60 -12.55 17.88
CA PRO A 172 -13.38 -11.17 17.42
C PRO A 172 -12.07 -10.55 17.95
N LYS A 173 -11.75 -10.79 19.22
CA LYS A 173 -10.53 -10.29 19.88
C LYS A 173 -9.24 -10.82 19.23
N LEU A 174 -9.16 -12.13 18.98
CA LEU A 174 -7.98 -12.75 18.35
C LEU A 174 -7.87 -12.36 16.88
N TRP A 175 -9.00 -12.32 16.17
CA TRP A 175 -9.06 -11.84 14.80
C TRP A 175 -8.52 -10.41 14.67
N SER A 176 -8.95 -9.49 15.54
CA SER A 176 -8.51 -8.09 15.49
C SER A 176 -7.04 -7.93 15.89
N LEU A 177 -6.56 -8.71 16.88
CA LEU A 177 -5.15 -8.72 17.25
C LEU A 177 -4.25 -9.14 16.08
N TYR A 178 -4.65 -10.21 15.37
CA TYR A 178 -3.90 -10.64 14.19
C TYR A 178 -3.91 -9.57 13.09
N ASN A 179 -5.09 -9.15 12.65
CA ASN A 179 -5.24 -8.27 11.49
C ASN A 179 -4.86 -6.81 11.78
N GLY A 180 -4.94 -6.37 13.05
CA GLY A 180 -4.61 -5.00 13.46
C GLY A 180 -3.17 -4.82 13.97
N ALA A 181 -2.52 -5.88 14.44
CA ALA A 181 -1.17 -5.80 15.00
C ALA A 181 -0.20 -6.80 14.38
N LEU A 182 -0.46 -8.12 14.46
CA LEU A 182 0.51 -9.14 14.04
C LEU A 182 0.80 -9.09 12.53
N ALA A 183 -0.22 -8.89 11.69
CA ALA A 183 -0.03 -8.74 10.24
C ALA A 183 0.90 -7.55 9.91
N TYR A 184 0.80 -6.44 10.65
CA TYR A 184 1.69 -5.29 10.46
C TYR A 184 3.10 -5.54 10.98
N ALA A 185 3.25 -6.30 12.07
CA ALA A 185 4.56 -6.75 12.54
C ALA A 185 5.25 -7.64 11.50
N LEU A 186 4.51 -8.53 10.83
CA LEU A 186 5.02 -9.36 9.75
C LEU A 186 5.43 -8.53 8.52
N ILE A 187 4.64 -7.51 8.14
CA ILE A 187 5.01 -6.55 7.10
C ILE A 187 6.32 -5.83 7.48
N GLY A 188 6.43 -5.32 8.71
CA GLY A 188 7.64 -4.68 9.21
C GLY A 188 8.85 -5.59 9.18
N LEU A 189 8.70 -6.84 9.61
CA LEU A 189 9.76 -7.85 9.56
C LEU A 189 10.21 -8.14 8.12
N LEU A 190 9.27 -8.23 7.18
CA LEU A 190 9.58 -8.44 5.76
C LEU A 190 10.36 -7.26 5.18
N ILE A 191 9.97 -6.01 5.51
CA ILE A 191 10.68 -4.80 5.07
C ILE A 191 12.11 -4.76 5.66
N VAL A 192 12.24 -4.97 6.97
CA VAL A 192 13.56 -4.94 7.65
C VAL A 192 14.45 -6.05 7.11
N GLY A 193 13.90 -7.26 6.93
CA GLY A 193 14.62 -8.40 6.36
C GLY A 193 15.11 -8.12 4.93
N GLU A 194 14.27 -7.49 4.08
CA GLU A 194 14.66 -7.09 2.72
C GLU A 194 15.80 -6.06 2.75
N ILE A 195 15.68 -5.02 3.59
CA ILE A 195 16.70 -3.98 3.71
C ILE A 195 18.04 -4.57 4.20
N ALA A 196 17.99 -5.45 5.19
CA ALA A 196 19.18 -6.12 5.71
C ALA A 196 19.84 -7.00 4.64
N TRP A 197 19.04 -7.82 3.94
CA TRP A 197 19.52 -8.65 2.84
C TRP A 197 20.19 -7.83 1.74
N ARG A 198 19.56 -6.74 1.32
CA ARG A 198 20.06 -5.84 0.30
C ARG A 198 21.39 -5.21 0.70
N LYS A 199 21.48 -4.66 1.92
CA LYS A 199 22.69 -3.97 2.41
C LYS A 199 23.87 -4.93 2.63
N TRP A 200 23.62 -6.11 3.20
CA TRP A 200 24.69 -6.96 3.70
C TRP A 200 25.12 -8.03 2.70
N ILE A 201 24.26 -8.41 1.78
CA ILE A 201 24.52 -9.53 0.87
C ILE A 201 24.57 -9.07 -0.60
N MET A 202 23.58 -8.29 -1.04
CA MET A 202 23.48 -7.97 -2.46
C MET A 202 24.48 -6.89 -2.91
N LEU A 203 24.54 -5.76 -2.21
CA LEU A 203 25.44 -4.65 -2.58
C LEU A 203 26.93 -5.03 -2.52
N PRO A 204 27.44 -5.74 -1.49
CA PRO A 204 28.82 -6.19 -1.47
C PRO A 204 29.18 -7.18 -2.59
N ARG A 205 28.22 -8.00 -3.03
CA ARG A 205 28.44 -8.94 -4.16
C ARG A 205 28.47 -8.21 -5.51
N ALA A 206 27.61 -7.24 -5.71
CA ALA A 206 27.60 -6.43 -6.94
C ALA A 206 28.90 -5.64 -7.10
N ALA A 207 29.38 -4.97 -6.04
CA ALA A 207 30.64 -4.24 -6.02
C ALA A 207 31.87 -5.13 -6.33
N ARG A 208 31.87 -6.41 -5.90
CA ARG A 208 32.93 -7.36 -6.21
C ARG A 208 32.93 -7.83 -7.65
N GLN A 209 31.74 -7.89 -8.29
CA GLN A 209 31.61 -8.30 -9.69
C GLN A 209 32.01 -7.18 -10.67
N GLU A 210 31.87 -5.92 -10.26
CA GLU A 210 32.30 -4.76 -11.05
C GLU A 210 33.84 -4.50 -10.93
N ALA A 211 34.48 -5.10 -9.95
CA ALA A 211 35.94 -4.98 -9.71
C ALA A 211 36.78 -6.10 -10.37
N LEU A 212 36.14 -7.07 -11.04
CA LEU A 212 36.76 -8.17 -11.81
C LEU A 212 36.59 -7.97 -13.31
#